data_315851ea1a2b047918bf7348250dc67f
#
_entry.id   315851ea1a2b047918bf7348250dc67f
#
_cell.length_a   1.000
_cell.length_b   1.000
_cell.length_c   1.000
_cell.angle_alpha   90.00
_cell.angle_beta   90.00
_cell.angle_gamma   90.00
#
_symmetry.space_group_name_H-M   'P 1'
#
loop_
_entity.id
_entity.type
_entity.pdbx_description
1 polymer ?
#
loop_
_entity_poly.entity_id
_entity_poly.type
_entity_poly.pdbx_seq_one_letter_code
_entity_poly.pdbx_strand_id
1 'polypeptide(L)'
;MTTAQLRPIAPQKLHFSENLSVWVSDAQCRLVVSQPALDPTLWNTYLQGALRAYSKHGVECTLDLDAISDGSDTQLFFAAIDIGGDVVGGARVIGPLRSADDSHAVVEWAGNPGLSAVRKMINDRAPFGVVEVKSGWVNSDAQRSDAIAAALARALPLSMSLLGVQFVMGTAAGPRAGPVAFFGGSNSSENPGGSIPGRALPDQDDLVGPQNLG
;
A
#
# COMPACT_ATOMS: atom_id res chain seq x y z
N MET A 1 21.94 25.49 4.25
CA MET A 1 21.10 24.31 3.95
C MET A 1 19.83 24.45 4.76
N THR A 2 18.71 24.73 4.11
CA THR A 2 17.41 24.88 4.79
C THR A 2 16.83 23.47 4.95
N THR A 3 16.77 22.97 6.16
CA THR A 3 16.12 21.69 6.46
C THR A 3 14.63 21.86 6.22
N ALA A 4 14.07 21.13 5.27
CA ALA A 4 12.64 21.10 5.06
C ALA A 4 11.97 20.55 6.35
N GLN A 5 11.23 21.41 7.04
CA GLN A 5 10.47 21.00 8.22
C GLN A 5 9.17 20.35 7.77
N LEU A 6 8.99 19.08 8.14
CA LEU A 6 7.71 18.41 8.04
C LEU A 6 6.69 19.15 8.92
N ARG A 7 5.50 19.41 8.37
CA ARG A 7 4.40 20.07 9.11
C ARG A 7 3.28 19.07 9.34
N PRO A 8 2.68 19.05 10.53
CA PRO A 8 1.47 18.27 10.78
C PRO A 8 0.38 18.62 9.77
N ILE A 9 -0.33 17.60 9.29
CA ILE A 9 -1.39 17.74 8.29
C ILE A 9 -2.73 17.42 8.95
N ALA A 10 -3.71 18.30 8.74
CA ALA A 10 -5.09 17.98 9.09
C ALA A 10 -5.66 16.99 8.06
N PRO A 11 -6.30 15.90 8.47
CA PRO A 11 -6.92 14.95 7.56
C PRO A 11 -7.96 15.65 6.67
N GLN A 12 -7.77 15.57 5.36
CA GLN A 12 -8.76 16.04 4.40
C GLN A 12 -9.57 14.85 3.91
N LYS A 13 -10.89 15.00 3.88
CA LYS A 13 -11.76 13.99 3.30
C LYS A 13 -11.73 14.15 1.78
N LEU A 14 -11.10 13.21 1.10
CA LEU A 14 -11.05 13.17 -0.35
C LEU A 14 -12.42 12.80 -0.91
N HIS A 15 -12.90 13.54 -1.88
CA HIS A 15 -14.08 13.17 -2.65
C HIS A 15 -13.76 13.31 -4.14
N PHE A 16 -13.83 12.21 -4.86
CA PHE A 16 -13.80 12.21 -6.31
C PHE A 16 -15.23 12.39 -6.85
N SER A 17 -15.38 13.20 -7.90
CA SER A 17 -16.61 13.29 -8.69
C SER A 17 -16.65 12.26 -9.82
N GLU A 18 -15.49 11.74 -10.20
CA GLU A 18 -15.32 10.73 -11.25
C GLU A 18 -14.04 9.91 -11.02
N ASN A 19 -13.96 8.75 -11.65
CA ASN A 19 -12.76 7.93 -11.64
C ASN A 19 -11.61 8.64 -12.35
N LEU A 20 -10.43 8.67 -11.74
CA LEU A 20 -9.22 9.10 -12.43
C LEU A 20 -8.63 7.90 -13.17
N SER A 21 -8.12 8.13 -14.38
CA SER A 21 -7.50 7.03 -15.12
C SER A 21 -6.39 7.49 -16.04
N VAL A 22 -5.42 6.60 -16.27
CA VAL A 22 -4.30 6.80 -17.20
C VAL A 22 -4.00 5.49 -17.93
N TRP A 23 -3.69 5.60 -19.22
CA TRP A 23 -3.19 4.47 -20.00
C TRP A 23 -1.70 4.25 -19.73
N VAL A 24 -1.32 3.03 -19.39
CA VAL A 24 0.07 2.64 -19.15
C VAL A 24 0.53 1.74 -20.31
N SER A 25 1.26 2.34 -21.24
CA SER A 25 1.63 1.68 -22.50
C SER A 25 2.47 0.42 -22.31
N ASP A 26 3.43 0.44 -21.38
CA ASP A 26 4.31 -0.71 -21.13
C ASP A 26 3.54 -1.91 -20.56
N ALA A 27 2.54 -1.64 -19.72
CA ALA A 27 1.68 -2.64 -19.10
C ALA A 27 0.46 -3.00 -19.97
N GLN A 28 0.19 -2.24 -21.05
CA GLN A 28 -1.00 -2.38 -21.90
C GLN A 28 -2.29 -2.45 -21.07
N CYS A 29 -2.38 -1.60 -20.05
CA CYS A 29 -3.54 -1.50 -19.18
C CYS A 29 -3.90 -0.05 -18.90
N ARG A 30 -5.15 0.16 -18.55
CA ARG A 30 -5.64 1.41 -17.98
C ARG A 30 -5.57 1.28 -16.46
N LEU A 31 -4.79 2.14 -15.82
CA LEU A 31 -4.77 2.27 -14.39
C LEU A 31 -5.86 3.24 -13.95
N VAL A 32 -6.77 2.77 -13.13
CA VAL A 32 -7.90 3.54 -12.58
C VAL A 32 -7.67 3.76 -11.10
N VAL A 33 -7.94 4.98 -10.63
CA VAL A 33 -8.00 5.32 -9.21
C VAL A 33 -9.43 5.74 -8.90
N SER A 34 -10.02 5.11 -7.89
CA SER A 34 -11.40 5.35 -7.49
C SER A 34 -11.59 5.24 -5.98
N GLN A 35 -12.80 5.51 -5.53
CA GLN A 35 -13.27 5.28 -4.16
C GLN A 35 -14.35 4.19 -4.17
N PRO A 36 -14.43 3.32 -3.15
CA PRO A 36 -15.44 2.26 -3.12
C PRO A 36 -16.88 2.78 -3.28
N ALA A 37 -17.19 3.91 -2.65
CA ALA A 37 -18.52 4.53 -2.74
C ALA A 37 -18.80 5.18 -4.10
N LEU A 38 -17.76 5.60 -4.84
CA LEU A 38 -17.91 6.21 -6.17
C LEU A 38 -18.16 5.15 -7.25
N ASP A 39 -17.43 4.02 -7.18
CA ASP A 39 -17.56 2.92 -8.15
C ASP A 39 -17.63 1.57 -7.43
N PRO A 40 -18.78 1.26 -6.83
CA PRO A 40 -18.96 0.00 -6.09
C PRO A 40 -18.85 -1.23 -7.00
N THR A 41 -19.13 -1.10 -8.28
CA THR A 41 -18.99 -2.21 -9.24
C THR A 41 -17.52 -2.54 -9.48
N LEU A 42 -16.71 -1.54 -9.76
CA LEU A 42 -15.26 -1.72 -9.92
C LEU A 42 -14.61 -2.19 -8.61
N TRP A 43 -15.06 -1.65 -7.46
CA TRP A 43 -14.62 -2.07 -6.15
C TRP A 43 -14.84 -3.58 -5.92
N ASN A 44 -16.06 -4.06 -6.18
CA ASN A 44 -16.37 -5.48 -6.05
C ASN A 44 -15.54 -6.34 -7.01
N THR A 45 -15.36 -5.90 -8.25
CA THR A 45 -14.53 -6.63 -9.24
C THR A 45 -13.08 -6.72 -8.79
N TYR A 46 -12.52 -5.63 -8.22
CA TYR A 46 -11.19 -5.61 -7.62
C TYR A 46 -11.08 -6.62 -6.46
N LEU A 47 -12.06 -6.65 -5.54
CA LEU A 47 -12.05 -7.57 -4.40
C LEU A 47 -12.12 -9.04 -4.84
N GLN A 48 -12.95 -9.36 -5.83
CA GLN A 48 -13.03 -10.70 -6.39
C GLN A 48 -11.70 -11.11 -7.06
N GLY A 49 -11.01 -10.18 -7.70
CA GLY A 49 -9.67 -10.41 -8.25
C GLY A 49 -8.65 -10.67 -7.14
N ALA A 50 -8.68 -9.89 -6.07
CA ALA A 50 -7.84 -10.09 -4.91
C ALA A 50 -8.06 -11.48 -4.30
N LEU A 51 -9.31 -11.88 -4.07
CA LEU A 51 -9.65 -13.19 -3.53
C LEU A 51 -9.07 -14.32 -4.39
N ARG A 52 -9.28 -14.26 -5.71
CA ARG A 52 -8.73 -15.28 -6.62
C ARG A 52 -7.20 -15.33 -6.57
N ALA A 53 -6.54 -14.18 -6.53
CA ALA A 53 -5.08 -14.11 -6.48
C ALA A 53 -4.53 -14.66 -5.15
N TYR A 54 -5.16 -14.31 -4.03
CA TYR A 54 -4.75 -14.79 -2.71
C TYR A 54 -5.00 -16.29 -2.54
N SER A 55 -6.12 -16.82 -3.05
CA SER A 55 -6.44 -18.25 -3.03
C SER A 55 -5.43 -19.10 -3.80
N LYS A 56 -4.88 -18.58 -4.93
CA LYS A 56 -3.80 -19.27 -5.67
C LYS A 56 -2.56 -19.52 -4.80
N HIS A 57 -2.33 -18.67 -3.79
CA HIS A 57 -1.19 -18.77 -2.89
C HIS A 57 -1.53 -19.36 -1.52
N GLY A 58 -2.80 -19.76 -1.29
CA GLY A 58 -3.26 -20.32 -0.02
C GLY A 58 -3.24 -19.33 1.14
N VAL A 59 -3.36 -18.02 0.84
CA VAL A 59 -3.31 -16.94 1.84
C VAL A 59 -4.60 -16.11 1.86
N GLU A 60 -5.69 -16.64 1.32
CA GLU A 60 -7.00 -15.98 1.28
C GLU A 60 -7.52 -15.58 2.67
N CYS A 61 -7.15 -16.32 3.71
CA CYS A 61 -7.53 -16.00 5.09
C CYS A 61 -6.96 -14.67 5.59
N THR A 62 -5.95 -14.11 4.91
CA THR A 62 -5.40 -12.78 5.22
C THR A 62 -6.24 -11.65 4.63
N LEU A 63 -7.19 -11.98 3.75
CA LEU A 63 -8.12 -11.05 3.12
C LEU A 63 -9.48 -11.18 3.80
N ASP A 64 -9.73 -10.41 4.86
CA ASP A 64 -11.02 -10.38 5.54
C ASP A 64 -12.06 -9.65 4.67
N LEU A 65 -12.68 -10.41 3.74
CA LEU A 65 -13.63 -9.86 2.78
C LEU A 65 -14.87 -9.28 3.45
N ASP A 66 -15.34 -9.89 4.53
CA ASP A 66 -16.53 -9.42 5.24
C ASP A 66 -16.28 -8.03 5.85
N ALA A 67 -15.08 -7.83 6.41
CA ALA A 67 -14.68 -6.55 6.99
C ALA A 67 -14.43 -5.45 5.96
N ILE A 68 -14.01 -5.80 4.74
CA ILE A 68 -13.62 -4.80 3.72
C ILE A 68 -14.63 -4.62 2.59
N SER A 69 -15.67 -5.46 2.52
CA SER A 69 -16.61 -5.50 1.39
C SER A 69 -17.33 -4.17 1.14
N ASP A 70 -17.67 -3.45 2.21
CA ASP A 70 -18.34 -2.14 2.12
C ASP A 70 -17.38 -0.99 1.77
N GLY A 71 -16.07 -1.24 1.82
CA GLY A 71 -15.02 -0.25 1.52
C GLY A 71 -14.92 0.89 2.51
N SER A 72 -15.56 0.80 3.69
CA SER A 72 -15.65 1.91 4.66
C SER A 72 -14.29 2.33 5.23
N ASP A 73 -13.33 1.42 5.31
CA ASP A 73 -11.95 1.66 5.74
C ASP A 73 -11.02 2.16 4.61
N THR A 74 -11.50 2.11 3.36
CA THR A 74 -10.70 2.35 2.16
C THR A 74 -10.91 3.78 1.65
N GLN A 75 -9.85 4.58 1.62
CA GLN A 75 -9.89 5.95 1.12
C GLN A 75 -9.92 6.01 -0.40
N LEU A 76 -9.12 5.17 -1.03
CA LEU A 76 -9.08 4.98 -2.48
C LEU A 76 -8.51 3.59 -2.81
N PHE A 77 -8.75 3.16 -4.04
CA PHE A 77 -8.14 1.95 -4.58
C PHE A 77 -7.68 2.17 -6.01
N PHE A 78 -6.70 1.37 -6.40
CA PHE A 78 -6.14 1.31 -7.75
C PHE A 78 -6.60 0.02 -8.40
N ALA A 79 -7.05 0.09 -9.65
CA ALA A 79 -7.38 -1.07 -10.46
C ALA A 79 -6.66 -0.98 -11.80
N ALA A 80 -5.93 -2.01 -12.18
CA ALA A 80 -5.36 -2.16 -13.51
C ALA A 80 -6.34 -2.94 -14.37
N ILE A 81 -6.81 -2.32 -15.45
CA ILE A 81 -7.79 -2.89 -16.39
C ILE A 81 -7.10 -3.10 -17.72
N ASP A 82 -7.08 -4.32 -18.21
CA ASP A 82 -6.47 -4.68 -19.48
C ASP A 82 -7.28 -4.21 -20.69
N ILE A 83 -6.77 -4.51 -21.90
CA ILE A 83 -7.44 -4.15 -23.16
C ILE A 83 -8.76 -4.88 -23.36
N GLY A 84 -8.98 -6.01 -22.70
CA GLY A 84 -10.22 -6.79 -22.71
C GLY A 84 -11.28 -6.21 -21.78
N GLY A 85 -10.90 -5.30 -20.90
CA GLY A 85 -11.78 -4.71 -19.88
C GLY A 85 -11.75 -5.47 -18.55
N ASP A 86 -10.89 -6.47 -18.40
CA ASP A 86 -10.76 -7.26 -17.17
C ASP A 86 -9.84 -6.57 -16.16
N VAL A 87 -10.23 -6.61 -14.86
CA VAL A 87 -9.36 -6.16 -13.77
C VAL A 87 -8.29 -7.24 -13.54
N VAL A 88 -7.04 -6.89 -13.84
CA VAL A 88 -5.88 -7.79 -13.81
C VAL A 88 -4.91 -7.50 -12.67
N GLY A 89 -5.20 -6.50 -11.84
CA GLY A 89 -4.42 -6.17 -10.65
C GLY A 89 -4.99 -4.97 -9.93
N GLY A 90 -4.49 -4.73 -8.73
CA GLY A 90 -4.85 -3.54 -7.97
C GLY A 90 -4.29 -3.54 -6.56
N ALA A 91 -4.59 -2.47 -5.83
CA ALA A 91 -4.28 -2.30 -4.42
C ALA A 91 -5.24 -1.29 -3.81
N ARG A 92 -5.48 -1.35 -2.50
CA ARG A 92 -6.26 -0.37 -1.77
C ARG A 92 -5.40 0.44 -0.79
N VAL A 93 -5.88 1.60 -0.41
CA VAL A 93 -5.19 2.52 0.50
C VAL A 93 -6.13 2.85 1.65
N ILE A 94 -5.67 2.61 2.86
CA ILE A 94 -6.38 2.89 4.12
C ILE A 94 -5.71 4.05 4.87
N GLY A 95 -6.44 4.68 5.77
CA GLY A 95 -5.96 5.82 6.56
C GLY A 95 -6.59 7.14 6.11
N PRO A 96 -6.01 8.31 6.43
CA PRO A 96 -4.75 8.47 7.18
C PRO A 96 -4.80 7.85 8.57
N LEU A 97 -3.71 7.17 8.95
CA LEU A 97 -3.57 6.54 10.25
C LEU A 97 -3.41 7.62 11.33
N ARG A 98 -4.17 7.55 12.41
CA ARG A 98 -4.06 8.45 13.57
C ARG A 98 -2.97 7.99 14.53
N SER A 99 -2.75 6.67 14.58
CA SER A 99 -1.74 6.01 15.39
C SER A 99 -1.37 4.65 14.80
N ALA A 100 -0.39 3.99 15.39
CA ALA A 100 -0.02 2.63 15.03
C ALA A 100 -1.17 1.62 15.25
N ASP A 101 -2.12 1.91 16.15
CA ASP A 101 -3.24 1.00 16.43
C ASP A 101 -4.25 0.95 15.27
N ASP A 102 -4.25 1.94 14.38
CA ASP A 102 -5.09 1.96 13.18
C ASP A 102 -4.46 1.14 12.02
N SER A 103 -3.21 0.66 12.18
CA SER A 103 -2.47 -0.01 11.11
C SER A 103 -2.62 -1.53 11.15
N HIS A 104 -2.93 -2.14 10.01
CA HIS A 104 -2.93 -3.60 9.85
C HIS A 104 -1.53 -4.21 10.04
N ALA A 105 -0.45 -3.47 9.74
CA ALA A 105 0.91 -3.94 9.97
C ALA A 105 1.14 -4.33 11.44
N VAL A 106 0.51 -3.63 12.40
CA VAL A 106 0.63 -3.95 13.82
C VAL A 106 0.01 -5.30 14.15
N VAL A 107 -1.10 -5.65 13.50
CA VAL A 107 -1.74 -6.97 13.65
C VAL A 107 -0.89 -8.06 13.00
N GLU A 108 -0.40 -7.82 11.79
CA GLU A 108 0.44 -8.77 11.04
C GLU A 108 1.78 -9.06 11.75
N TRP A 109 2.30 -8.07 12.49
CA TRP A 109 3.54 -8.19 13.24
C TRP A 109 3.33 -8.65 14.69
N ALA A 110 2.11 -9.04 15.08
CA ALA A 110 1.82 -9.53 16.43
C ALA A 110 2.73 -10.72 16.77
N GLY A 111 3.40 -10.65 17.93
CA GLY A 111 4.37 -11.68 18.35
C GLY A 111 5.77 -11.55 17.75
N ASN A 112 6.00 -10.64 16.78
CA ASN A 112 7.32 -10.40 16.23
C ASN A 112 8.14 -9.45 17.13
N PRO A 113 9.44 -9.73 17.42
CA PRO A 113 10.29 -8.83 18.20
C PRO A 113 10.41 -7.41 17.65
N GLY A 114 10.23 -7.23 16.32
CA GLY A 114 10.27 -5.94 15.64
C GLY A 114 9.00 -5.10 15.79
N LEU A 115 7.91 -5.61 16.38
CA LEU A 115 6.64 -4.91 16.50
C LEU A 115 6.76 -3.52 17.14
N SER A 116 7.59 -3.40 18.19
CA SER A 116 7.79 -2.11 18.87
C SER A 116 8.42 -1.06 17.95
N ALA A 117 9.34 -1.47 17.07
CA ALA A 117 9.96 -0.59 16.08
C ALA A 117 8.95 -0.17 15.01
N VAL A 118 8.09 -1.09 14.54
CA VAL A 118 7.01 -0.80 13.60
C VAL A 118 6.04 0.21 14.19
N ARG A 119 5.57 -0.01 15.42
CA ARG A 119 4.69 0.92 16.13
C ARG A 119 5.32 2.31 16.26
N LYS A 120 6.59 2.36 16.66
CA LYS A 120 7.30 3.63 16.78
C LYS A 120 7.40 4.35 15.43
N MET A 121 7.75 3.63 14.35
CA MET A 121 7.88 4.21 13.02
C MET A 121 6.56 4.82 12.53
N ILE A 122 5.42 4.17 12.79
CA ILE A 122 4.09 4.67 12.42
C ILE A 122 3.75 5.89 13.25
N ASN A 123 3.88 5.81 14.59
CA ASN A 123 3.51 6.90 15.49
C ASN A 123 4.34 8.17 15.26
N ASP A 124 5.64 8.03 14.95
CA ASP A 124 6.51 9.17 14.62
C ASP A 124 6.07 9.90 13.35
N ARG A 125 5.35 9.22 12.45
CA ARG A 125 4.93 9.74 11.14
C ARG A 125 3.44 10.10 11.06
N ALA A 126 2.61 9.52 11.92
CA ALA A 126 1.17 9.77 11.93
C ALA A 126 0.79 11.27 11.96
N PRO A 127 1.49 12.15 12.72
CA PRO A 127 1.19 13.58 12.71
C PRO A 127 1.39 14.27 11.35
N PHE A 128 2.16 13.66 10.46
CA PHE A 128 2.46 14.19 9.13
C PHE A 128 1.62 13.53 8.03
N GLY A 129 0.67 12.67 8.41
CA GLY A 129 -0.15 11.88 7.52
C GLY A 129 0.56 10.63 6.98
N VAL A 130 0.06 9.48 7.37
CA VAL A 130 0.48 8.15 6.90
C VAL A 130 -0.72 7.42 6.35
N VAL A 131 -0.57 6.83 5.18
CA VAL A 131 -1.53 5.88 4.63
C VAL A 131 -0.88 4.51 4.44
N GLU A 132 -1.68 3.46 4.54
CA GLU A 132 -1.21 2.09 4.39
C GLU A 132 -1.80 1.46 3.14
N VAL A 133 -0.93 0.86 2.31
CA VAL A 133 -1.32 0.09 1.14
C VAL A 133 -1.59 -1.35 1.54
N LYS A 134 -2.75 -1.85 1.14
CA LYS A 134 -3.21 -3.20 1.47
C LYS A 134 -3.78 -3.92 0.26
N SER A 135 -3.90 -5.23 0.41
CA SER A 135 -4.59 -6.11 -0.55
C SER A 135 -4.08 -5.90 -1.99
N GLY A 136 -2.76 -5.71 -2.12
CA GLY A 136 -2.10 -5.63 -3.43
C GLY A 136 -2.05 -6.99 -4.12
N TRP A 137 -2.42 -7.03 -5.41
CA TRP A 137 -2.36 -8.24 -6.21
C TRP A 137 -2.19 -7.93 -7.69
N VAL A 138 -1.65 -8.90 -8.43
CA VAL A 138 -1.63 -8.92 -9.89
C VAL A 138 -1.98 -10.34 -10.32
N ASN A 139 -2.80 -10.47 -11.34
CA ASN A 139 -3.06 -11.77 -11.96
C ASN A 139 -1.78 -12.30 -12.63
N SER A 140 -1.23 -13.37 -12.07
CA SER A 140 0.00 -14.00 -12.60
C SER A 140 -0.13 -14.52 -14.02
N ASP A 141 -1.37 -14.82 -14.47
CA ASP A 141 -1.66 -15.33 -15.80
C ASP A 141 -1.91 -14.19 -16.81
N ALA A 142 -1.98 -12.93 -16.34
CA ALA A 142 -2.15 -11.78 -17.21
C ALA A 142 -0.90 -11.58 -18.08
N GLN A 143 -1.11 -11.22 -19.32
CA GLN A 143 -0.01 -10.76 -20.16
C GLN A 143 0.63 -9.54 -19.49
N ARG A 144 1.96 -9.50 -19.43
CA ARG A 144 2.74 -8.38 -18.83
C ARG A 144 2.50 -8.17 -17.33
N SER A 145 2.25 -9.25 -16.58
CA SER A 145 2.05 -9.18 -15.11
C SER A 145 3.13 -8.37 -14.40
N ASP A 146 4.41 -8.51 -14.78
CA ASP A 146 5.52 -7.73 -14.19
C ASP A 146 5.40 -6.23 -14.50
N ALA A 147 4.98 -5.87 -15.72
CA ALA A 147 4.78 -4.47 -16.09
C ALA A 147 3.56 -3.86 -15.36
N ILE A 148 2.51 -4.66 -15.14
CA ILE A 148 1.34 -4.26 -14.34
C ILE A 148 1.75 -4.04 -12.88
N ALA A 149 2.52 -4.97 -12.31
CA ALA A 149 3.05 -4.83 -10.94
C ALA A 149 3.91 -3.56 -10.81
N ALA A 150 4.80 -3.32 -11.76
CA ALA A 150 5.62 -2.12 -11.80
C ALA A 150 4.79 -0.83 -11.96
N ALA A 151 3.72 -0.86 -12.76
CA ALA A 151 2.80 0.27 -12.92
C ALA A 151 2.08 0.59 -11.61
N LEU A 152 1.55 -0.42 -10.93
CA LEU A 152 0.92 -0.27 -9.62
C LEU A 152 1.92 0.27 -8.59
N ALA A 153 3.12 -0.31 -8.50
CA ALA A 153 4.14 0.15 -7.56
C ALA A 153 4.53 1.63 -7.77
N ARG A 154 4.59 2.09 -9.02
CA ARG A 154 4.82 3.51 -9.34
C ARG A 154 3.64 4.41 -9.01
N ALA A 155 2.42 3.88 -9.09
CA ALA A 155 1.20 4.65 -8.87
C ALA A 155 0.85 4.82 -7.38
N LEU A 156 1.19 3.85 -6.54
CA LEU A 156 0.87 3.90 -5.11
C LEU A 156 1.36 5.17 -4.40
N PRO A 157 2.56 5.71 -4.68
CA PRO A 157 2.99 7.00 -4.13
C PRO A 157 2.10 8.19 -4.51
N LEU A 158 1.30 8.09 -5.59
CA LEU A 158 0.33 9.15 -5.94
C LEU A 158 -0.73 9.33 -4.84
N SER A 159 -0.99 8.29 -4.05
CA SER A 159 -1.90 8.38 -2.90
C SER A 159 -1.48 9.49 -1.92
N MET A 160 -0.17 9.76 -1.79
CA MET A 160 0.31 10.84 -0.94
C MET A 160 -0.19 12.20 -1.43
N SER A 161 -0.06 12.47 -2.73
CA SER A 161 -0.56 13.73 -3.32
C SER A 161 -2.07 13.83 -3.29
N LEU A 162 -2.76 12.73 -3.61
CA LEU A 162 -4.23 12.70 -3.65
C LEU A 162 -4.84 12.90 -2.25
N LEU A 163 -4.24 12.33 -1.22
CA LEU A 163 -4.75 12.37 0.16
C LEU A 163 -4.10 13.48 1.00
N GLY A 164 -3.16 14.24 0.43
CA GLY A 164 -2.45 15.32 1.13
C GLY A 164 -1.60 14.82 2.31
N VAL A 165 -1.08 13.58 2.23
CA VAL A 165 -0.26 12.97 3.27
C VAL A 165 1.22 12.94 2.86
N GLN A 166 2.12 12.78 3.84
CA GLN A 166 3.56 12.80 3.57
C GLN A 166 4.18 11.41 3.49
N PHE A 167 3.47 10.38 3.91
CA PHE A 167 4.01 9.03 3.94
C PHE A 167 2.99 8.01 3.42
N VAL A 168 3.48 7.05 2.67
CA VAL A 168 2.79 5.82 2.34
C VAL A 168 3.61 4.64 2.83
N MET A 169 2.96 3.65 3.41
CA MET A 169 3.59 2.43 3.87
C MET A 169 2.88 1.20 3.29
N GLY A 170 3.59 0.09 3.29
CA GLY A 170 3.02 -1.21 2.94
C GLY A 170 3.83 -2.33 3.58
N THR A 171 3.17 -3.45 3.80
CA THR A 171 3.79 -4.71 4.20
C THR A 171 3.77 -5.67 3.01
N ALA A 172 4.88 -6.35 2.76
CA ALA A 172 4.91 -7.43 1.79
C ALA A 172 4.56 -8.75 2.49
N ALA A 173 3.62 -9.50 1.94
CA ALA A 173 3.35 -10.85 2.41
C ALA A 173 4.54 -11.76 2.08
N GLY A 174 5.08 -12.42 3.09
CA GLY A 174 6.14 -13.41 2.96
C GLY A 174 5.91 -14.53 3.99
N PRO A 175 6.62 -15.66 3.92
CA PRO A 175 6.48 -16.77 4.87
C PRO A 175 6.85 -16.39 6.31
N ARG A 176 7.39 -15.20 6.51
CA ARG A 176 7.55 -14.49 7.79
C ARG A 176 7.09 -13.06 7.55
N ALA A 177 6.58 -12.36 8.58
CA ALA A 177 6.18 -10.97 8.46
C ALA A 177 7.25 -10.18 7.69
N GLY A 178 6.91 -9.73 6.50
CA GLY A 178 7.86 -9.09 5.58
C GLY A 178 8.24 -7.69 6.05
N PRO A 179 9.26 -7.07 5.46
CA PRO A 179 9.70 -5.73 5.84
C PRO A 179 8.57 -4.71 5.64
N VAL A 180 8.39 -3.81 6.62
CA VAL A 180 7.55 -2.63 6.46
C VAL A 180 8.35 -1.59 5.70
N ALA A 181 7.89 -1.23 4.51
CA ALA A 181 8.51 -0.18 3.71
C ALA A 181 7.74 1.12 3.86
N PHE A 182 8.45 2.23 4.04
CA PHE A 182 7.90 3.58 4.00
C PHE A 182 8.46 4.34 2.81
N PHE A 183 7.57 5.01 2.09
CA PHE A 183 7.95 5.98 1.08
C PHE A 183 7.47 7.35 1.56
N GLY A 184 8.37 8.34 1.53
CA GLY A 184 8.05 9.72 1.91
C GLY A 184 8.43 10.68 0.78
N GLY A 185 7.60 11.68 0.54
CA GLY A 185 7.89 12.77 -0.37
C GLY A 185 7.63 14.10 0.32
N SER A 186 8.52 15.08 0.14
CA SER A 186 8.21 16.47 0.48
C SER A 186 7.42 17.08 -0.67
N ASN A 187 6.22 17.59 -0.43
CA ASN A 187 5.50 18.47 -1.35
C ASN A 187 6.17 19.84 -1.41
N SER A 188 7.42 19.89 -1.86
CA SER A 188 8.06 21.14 -2.29
C SER A 188 8.17 21.07 -3.80
N SER A 189 7.58 22.06 -4.47
CA SER A 189 7.65 22.26 -5.91
C SER A 189 9.07 22.57 -6.43
N GLU A 190 10.10 22.28 -5.64
CA GLU A 190 11.51 22.51 -5.98
C GLU A 190 12.35 21.35 -5.42
N ASN A 191 12.45 20.28 -6.14
CA ASN A 191 13.66 19.49 -6.42
C ASN A 191 13.34 18.03 -6.81
N PRO A 192 13.59 17.59 -8.03
CA PRO A 192 13.54 16.17 -8.36
C PRO A 192 14.90 15.55 -8.02
N GLY A 193 15.04 14.95 -6.86
CA GLY A 193 16.27 14.20 -6.58
C GLY A 193 16.74 14.20 -5.13
N GLY A 194 15.92 13.76 -4.22
CA GLY A 194 16.33 13.54 -2.84
C GLY A 194 15.66 12.28 -2.28
N SER A 195 16.19 11.11 -2.63
CA SER A 195 15.87 9.89 -1.88
C SER A 195 16.41 10.07 -0.47
N ILE A 196 15.52 10.11 0.53
CA ILE A 196 15.94 9.88 1.90
C ILE A 196 16.32 8.40 1.96
N PRO A 197 17.57 8.01 2.28
CA PRO A 197 17.92 6.62 2.44
C PRO A 197 17.05 6.05 3.57
N GLY A 198 16.14 5.16 3.24
CA GLY A 198 15.53 4.29 4.24
C GLY A 198 16.67 3.56 4.93
N ARG A 199 16.88 3.79 6.23
CA ARG A 199 17.84 3.01 6.99
C ARG A 199 17.36 1.57 6.93
N ALA A 200 18.06 0.73 6.16
CA ALA A 200 17.82 -0.70 6.12
C ALA A 200 17.81 -1.22 7.56
N LEU A 201 16.82 -2.02 7.88
CA LEU A 201 16.86 -2.83 9.10
C LEU A 201 18.13 -3.70 9.03
N PRO A 202 18.79 -4.02 10.17
CA PRO A 202 20.00 -4.83 10.17
C PRO A 202 19.77 -6.15 9.42
N ASP A 203 20.81 -6.60 8.72
CA ASP A 203 20.81 -7.81 7.92
C ASP A 203 20.28 -9.00 8.70
N GLN A 204 19.53 -9.86 8.02
CA GLN A 204 18.89 -11.05 8.62
C GLN A 204 19.87 -12.05 9.25
N ASP A 205 21.15 -11.96 8.93
CA ASP A 205 22.20 -12.85 9.45
C ASP A 205 22.55 -12.59 10.93
N ASP A 206 22.20 -11.43 11.48
CA ASP A 206 22.47 -11.08 12.88
C ASP A 206 21.39 -11.60 13.87
N LEU A 207 20.32 -12.22 13.38
CA LEU A 207 19.20 -12.71 14.21
C LEU A 207 19.17 -14.23 14.40
N VAL A 208 20.16 -14.97 13.91
CA VAL A 208 20.27 -16.40 14.14
C VAL A 208 21.09 -16.63 15.42
N GLY A 209 20.39 -16.71 16.54
CA GLY A 209 20.95 -17.19 17.79
C GLY A 209 21.45 -18.64 17.63
N PRO A 210 22.47 -19.08 18.42
CA PRO A 210 23.09 -20.38 18.28
C PRO A 210 22.05 -21.50 18.46
N GLN A 211 21.92 -22.35 17.46
CA GLN A 211 21.18 -23.61 17.55
C GLN A 211 21.95 -24.51 18.53
N ASN A 212 21.39 -24.74 19.70
CA ASN A 212 21.87 -25.79 20.59
C ASN A 212 21.67 -27.16 19.90
N LEU A 213 22.78 -27.74 19.43
CA LEU A 213 22.88 -29.15 19.14
C LEU A 213 23.13 -29.89 20.50
N GLY A 214 22.14 -30.62 20.92
CA GLY A 214 22.20 -31.58 22.01
C GLY A 214 21.25 -32.73 21.71
#